data_ff5226aa4e41e55ec1fef5e0f02a1c5e
#
_entry.id   ff5226aa4e41e55ec1fef5e0f02a1c5e
#
_cell.length_a   1.000
_cell.length_b   1.000
_cell.length_c   1.000
_cell.angle_alpha   90.00
_cell.angle_beta   90.00
_cell.angle_gamma   90.00
#
_symmetry.space_group_name_H-M   'P 1'
#
loop_
_entity.id
_entity.type
_entity.pdbx_description
1 polymer ?
#
loop_
_entity_poly.entity_id
_entity_poly.type
_entity_poly.pdbx_seq_one_letter_code
_entity_poly.pdbx_strand_id
1 'polypeptide(L)'
;MPVESPAGSAASQRSAVAQGLIFVGAATLLGNGTAYLLSMVSARILDPADFGALGALLGLLVIIATLGISVQALTARRVSTALPSQRKDVEGQAIRLSTLVAIAIGFGAAIIAWPVSVVFSIPIVAVFTGVASLGFVVIGSAAMGIAQGREEHIKLSVAFIANSASRAIGGIIGVVVLQSVIGVGVGILVGCAVGAAIAYQLISPKTFSPKLKDGISIEFGHIAHALIVLFTLTNIDVLLARVFLTEDVSGEYSVGVLLAKIAFFLPNAIIIVLFPKMSGGGSHRALYIATGLTAMVGVVITLASVFAGGLIIGILGGSQYKDLGGEAWLFALEGSAFALVQVLLYSRLAAQDRRAVLAVWGALIVLTVIVVVWRHNSVAEIVTSVVAVSLALTVVGFILDRRQNVQVNLPIEAAE
;
A
#
# COMPACT_ATOMS: atom_id res chain seq x y z
N MET A 1 -17.17 15.01 -47.74
CA MET A 1 -16.66 14.83 -46.38
C MET A 1 -16.11 13.41 -46.28
N PRO A 2 -14.82 13.15 -45.99
CA PRO A 2 -14.32 11.80 -45.86
C PRO A 2 -14.87 11.21 -44.55
N VAL A 3 -15.54 10.07 -44.67
CA VAL A 3 -16.00 9.26 -43.53
C VAL A 3 -14.75 8.60 -42.93
N GLU A 4 -14.33 9.06 -41.74
CA GLU A 4 -13.26 8.40 -40.98
C GLU A 4 -13.65 6.95 -40.71
N SER A 5 -12.77 6.03 -41.06
CA SER A 5 -13.02 4.60 -40.89
C SER A 5 -13.08 4.25 -39.38
N PRO A 6 -14.02 3.38 -38.95
CA PRO A 6 -14.17 2.99 -37.54
C PRO A 6 -12.90 2.35 -36.92
N ALA A 7 -11.99 1.85 -37.77
CA ALA A 7 -10.72 1.28 -37.34
C ALA A 7 -9.70 2.33 -36.85
N GLY A 8 -9.72 3.55 -37.40
CA GLY A 8 -8.85 4.64 -36.98
C GLY A 8 -9.22 5.19 -35.60
N SER A 9 -10.52 5.26 -35.27
CA SER A 9 -11.00 5.74 -33.97
C SER A 9 -10.68 4.74 -32.83
N ALA A 10 -10.77 3.43 -33.11
CA ALA A 10 -10.46 2.40 -32.13
C ALA A 10 -8.94 2.32 -31.82
N ALA A 11 -8.07 2.53 -32.80
CA ALA A 11 -6.63 2.57 -32.60
C ALA A 11 -6.20 3.82 -31.80
N SER A 12 -6.78 4.98 -32.09
CA SER A 12 -6.57 6.22 -31.35
C SER A 12 -7.03 6.13 -29.90
N GLN A 13 -8.20 5.55 -29.62
CA GLN A 13 -8.68 5.31 -28.27
C GLN A 13 -7.80 4.34 -27.47
N ARG A 14 -7.32 3.26 -28.09
CA ARG A 14 -6.38 2.31 -27.43
C ARG A 14 -5.06 2.97 -27.08
N SER A 15 -4.53 3.85 -27.95
CA SER A 15 -3.28 4.56 -27.68
C SER A 15 -3.45 5.58 -26.54
N ALA A 16 -4.56 6.30 -26.47
CA ALA A 16 -4.86 7.25 -25.41
C ALA A 16 -5.02 6.55 -24.03
N VAL A 17 -5.70 5.41 -24.00
CA VAL A 17 -5.82 4.60 -22.76
C VAL A 17 -4.45 4.07 -22.33
N ALA A 18 -3.64 3.56 -23.25
CA ALA A 18 -2.30 3.05 -22.93
C ALA A 18 -1.39 4.17 -22.39
N GLN A 19 -1.42 5.36 -22.97
CA GLN A 19 -0.70 6.53 -22.46
C GLN A 19 -1.19 6.92 -21.08
N GLY A 20 -2.50 6.97 -20.84
CA GLY A 20 -3.08 7.25 -19.52
C GLY A 20 -2.59 6.28 -18.45
N LEU A 21 -2.55 4.98 -18.74
CA LEU A 21 -2.04 3.95 -17.82
C LEU A 21 -0.54 4.13 -17.52
N ILE A 22 0.26 4.51 -18.51
CA ILE A 22 1.69 4.80 -18.32
C ILE A 22 1.87 6.00 -17.40
N PHE A 23 1.10 7.08 -17.57
CA PHE A 23 1.15 8.26 -16.71
C PHE A 23 0.78 7.92 -15.25
N VAL A 24 -0.28 7.15 -15.05
CA VAL A 24 -0.70 6.71 -13.70
C VAL A 24 0.36 5.81 -13.06
N GLY A 25 0.94 4.87 -13.84
CA GLY A 25 2.03 4.01 -13.36
C GLY A 25 3.28 4.80 -12.95
N ALA A 26 3.71 5.75 -13.80
CA ALA A 26 4.83 6.63 -13.48
C ALA A 26 4.55 7.51 -12.26
N ALA A 27 3.34 8.06 -12.14
CA ALA A 27 2.92 8.84 -10.97
C ALA A 27 2.97 8.01 -9.67
N THR A 28 2.56 6.74 -9.74
CA THR A 28 2.61 5.81 -8.60
C THR A 28 4.06 5.52 -8.18
N LEU A 29 4.96 5.28 -9.14
CA LEU A 29 6.37 5.05 -8.86
C LEU A 29 7.04 6.29 -8.24
N LEU A 30 6.77 7.48 -8.80
CA LEU A 30 7.26 8.74 -8.25
C LEU A 30 6.70 8.99 -6.84
N GLY A 31 5.41 8.75 -6.64
CA GLY A 31 4.77 8.91 -5.33
C GLY A 31 5.38 8.00 -4.26
N ASN A 32 5.62 6.73 -4.58
CA ASN A 32 6.31 5.82 -3.69
C ASN A 32 7.76 6.28 -3.43
N GLY A 33 8.47 6.74 -4.47
CA GLY A 33 9.82 7.28 -4.33
C GLY A 33 9.91 8.43 -3.33
N THR A 34 8.92 9.34 -3.30
CA THR A 34 8.90 10.44 -2.33
C THR A 34 8.75 9.95 -0.88
N ALA A 35 8.00 8.87 -0.65
CA ALA A 35 7.87 8.27 0.69
C ALA A 35 9.21 7.67 1.17
N TYR A 36 10.00 7.07 0.26
CA TYR A 36 11.34 6.58 0.60
C TYR A 36 12.30 7.73 0.90
N LEU A 37 12.25 8.84 0.15
CA LEU A 37 13.05 10.02 0.44
C LEU A 37 12.78 10.56 1.85
N LEU A 38 11.51 10.64 2.27
CA LEU A 38 11.17 11.01 3.64
C LEU A 38 11.86 10.10 4.65
N SER A 39 11.74 8.77 4.48
CA SER A 39 12.33 7.81 5.40
C SER A 39 13.86 7.87 5.40
N MET A 40 14.50 7.97 4.21
CA MET A 40 15.97 8.08 4.10
C MET A 40 16.52 9.37 4.72
N VAL A 41 15.82 10.50 4.57
CA VAL A 41 16.20 11.77 5.20
C VAL A 41 16.03 11.68 6.71
N SER A 42 14.89 11.12 7.17
CA SER A 42 14.63 10.94 8.60
C SER A 42 15.63 10.01 9.27
N ALA A 43 16.02 8.91 8.61
CA ALA A 43 17.03 7.97 9.13
C ALA A 43 18.42 8.60 9.34
N ARG A 44 18.73 9.70 8.64
CA ARG A 44 20.00 10.41 8.78
C ARG A 44 19.98 11.54 9.81
N ILE A 45 18.79 12.04 10.14
CA ILE A 45 18.63 13.18 11.06
C ILE A 45 18.28 12.71 12.46
N LEU A 46 17.44 11.69 12.57
CA LEU A 46 17.01 11.12 13.84
C LEU A 46 18.06 10.12 14.35
N ASP A 47 18.16 9.95 15.66
CA ASP A 47 18.87 8.83 16.24
C ASP A 47 18.12 7.50 15.96
N PRO A 48 18.78 6.34 16.17
CA PRO A 48 18.16 5.05 15.89
C PRO A 48 16.87 4.80 16.66
N ALA A 49 16.77 5.20 17.94
CA ALA A 49 15.60 5.01 18.78
C ALA A 49 14.39 5.80 18.25
N ASP A 50 14.58 7.06 17.88
CA ASP A 50 13.56 7.92 17.27
C ASP A 50 13.20 7.44 15.87
N PHE A 51 14.16 6.96 15.08
CA PHE A 51 13.86 6.40 13.76
C PHE A 51 13.07 5.10 13.86
N GLY A 52 13.31 4.28 14.88
CA GLY A 52 12.48 3.11 15.19
C GLY A 52 11.03 3.47 15.53
N ALA A 53 10.85 4.52 16.35
CA ALA A 53 9.54 5.07 16.67
C ALA A 53 8.81 5.59 15.41
N LEU A 54 9.54 6.29 14.53
CA LEU A 54 9.02 6.76 13.25
C LEU A 54 8.66 5.58 12.33
N GLY A 55 9.49 4.54 12.26
CA GLY A 55 9.23 3.34 11.47
C GLY A 55 7.92 2.65 11.86
N ALA A 56 7.70 2.46 13.17
CA ALA A 56 6.45 1.93 13.70
C ALA A 56 5.26 2.85 13.39
N LEU A 57 5.41 4.17 13.56
CA LEU A 57 4.37 5.13 13.19
C LEU A 57 4.02 5.03 11.70
N LEU A 58 5.02 5.05 10.81
CA LEU A 58 4.79 4.93 9.37
C LEU A 58 4.14 3.60 8.99
N GLY A 59 4.51 2.49 9.64
CA GLY A 59 3.86 1.19 9.47
C GLY A 59 2.37 1.24 9.83
N LEU A 60 2.04 1.82 10.99
CA LEU A 60 0.66 2.03 11.43
C LEU A 60 -0.12 2.92 10.45
N LEU A 61 0.51 4.02 9.98
CA LEU A 61 -0.12 4.93 9.03
C LEU A 61 -0.42 4.23 7.69
N VAL A 62 0.44 3.34 7.21
CA VAL A 62 0.20 2.54 5.98
C VAL A 62 -1.03 1.66 6.15
N ILE A 63 -1.19 0.99 7.29
CA ILE A 63 -2.36 0.14 7.57
C ILE A 63 -3.66 0.97 7.52
N ILE A 64 -3.71 2.09 8.22
CA ILE A 64 -4.91 2.94 8.29
C ILE A 64 -5.16 3.65 6.94
N ALA A 65 -4.13 4.01 6.18
CA ALA A 65 -4.24 4.65 4.86
C ALA A 65 -5.00 3.79 3.83
N THR A 66 -5.14 2.49 4.07
CA THR A 66 -5.96 1.58 3.25
C THR A 66 -7.43 1.99 3.19
N LEU A 67 -7.93 2.70 4.19
CA LEU A 67 -9.26 3.30 4.18
C LEU A 67 -9.40 4.31 3.02
N GLY A 68 -8.36 5.11 2.77
CA GLY A 68 -8.31 6.01 1.61
C GLY A 68 -8.34 5.26 0.27
N ILE A 69 -7.51 4.20 0.15
CA ILE A 69 -7.49 3.34 -1.05
C ILE A 69 -8.88 2.72 -1.28
N SER A 70 -9.55 2.29 -0.21
CA SER A 70 -10.90 1.71 -0.28
C SER A 70 -11.94 2.72 -0.76
N VAL A 71 -11.89 3.95 -0.26
CA VAL A 71 -12.76 5.05 -0.71
C VAL A 71 -12.49 5.37 -2.18
N GLN A 72 -11.21 5.44 -2.60
CA GLN A 72 -10.84 5.70 -3.99
C GLN A 72 -11.39 4.61 -4.92
N ALA A 73 -11.16 3.33 -4.61
CA ALA A 73 -11.59 2.20 -5.42
C ALA A 73 -13.12 2.13 -5.54
N LEU A 74 -13.84 2.28 -4.43
CA LEU A 74 -15.30 2.31 -4.41
C LEU A 74 -15.86 3.47 -5.23
N THR A 75 -15.28 4.67 -5.05
CA THR A 75 -15.68 5.87 -5.78
C THR A 75 -15.47 5.72 -7.28
N ALA A 76 -14.27 5.27 -7.69
CA ALA A 76 -13.93 5.05 -9.09
C ALA A 76 -14.91 4.09 -9.77
N ARG A 77 -15.20 2.95 -9.12
CA ARG A 77 -16.14 1.96 -9.63
C ARG A 77 -17.55 2.54 -9.79
N ARG A 78 -18.06 3.24 -8.77
CA ARG A 78 -19.44 3.79 -8.80
C ARG A 78 -19.57 4.94 -9.79
N VAL A 79 -18.56 5.79 -9.94
CA VAL A 79 -18.59 6.90 -10.91
C VAL A 79 -18.50 6.37 -12.34
N SER A 80 -17.66 5.35 -12.60
CA SER A 80 -17.52 4.77 -13.95
C SER A 80 -18.80 4.05 -14.43
N THR A 81 -19.57 3.46 -13.51
CA THR A 81 -20.81 2.72 -13.83
C THR A 81 -22.06 3.60 -13.75
N ALA A 82 -21.96 4.84 -13.28
CA ALA A 82 -23.10 5.74 -13.11
C ALA A 82 -23.61 6.30 -14.44
N LEU A 83 -24.94 6.34 -14.61
CA LEU A 83 -25.57 7.07 -15.70
C LEU A 83 -25.21 8.56 -15.63
N PRO A 84 -25.10 9.28 -16.77
CA PRO A 84 -24.76 10.69 -16.79
C PRO A 84 -25.63 11.58 -15.89
N SER A 85 -26.93 11.27 -15.78
CA SER A 85 -27.90 11.96 -14.91
C SER A 85 -27.65 11.73 -13.42
N GLN A 86 -27.07 10.59 -13.02
CA GLN A 86 -26.83 10.18 -11.63
C GLN A 86 -25.42 10.49 -11.15
N ARG A 87 -24.47 10.79 -12.08
CA ARG A 87 -23.06 10.94 -11.78
C ARG A 87 -22.78 11.99 -10.69
N LYS A 88 -23.46 13.14 -10.73
CA LYS A 88 -23.32 14.19 -9.72
C LYS A 88 -23.70 13.72 -8.31
N ASP A 89 -24.77 12.94 -8.19
CA ASP A 89 -25.22 12.40 -6.90
C ASP A 89 -24.23 11.36 -6.37
N VAL A 90 -23.73 10.48 -7.26
CA VAL A 90 -22.69 9.48 -6.90
C VAL A 90 -21.41 10.15 -6.42
N GLU A 91 -20.96 11.22 -7.07
CA GLU A 91 -19.80 12.02 -6.63
C GLU A 91 -20.06 12.67 -5.28
N GLY A 92 -21.25 13.25 -5.07
CA GLY A 92 -21.65 13.82 -3.78
C GLY A 92 -21.68 12.80 -2.64
N GLN A 93 -22.10 11.57 -2.92
CA GLN A 93 -22.06 10.46 -1.96
C GLN A 93 -20.61 10.05 -1.61
N ALA A 94 -19.69 10.06 -2.59
CA ALA A 94 -18.29 9.77 -2.37
C ALA A 94 -17.63 10.82 -1.43
N ILE A 95 -17.92 12.10 -1.66
CA ILE A 95 -17.45 13.20 -0.78
C ILE A 95 -18.02 13.05 0.62
N ARG A 96 -19.30 12.71 0.76
CA ARG A 96 -19.90 12.47 2.07
C ARG A 96 -19.25 11.28 2.79
N LEU A 97 -19.07 10.15 2.10
CA LEU A 97 -18.42 8.97 2.67
C LEU A 97 -17.02 9.32 3.17
N SER A 98 -16.22 9.99 2.33
CA SER A 98 -14.85 10.38 2.70
C SER A 98 -14.82 11.33 3.89
N THR A 99 -15.76 12.26 3.97
CA THR A 99 -15.89 13.18 5.11
C THR A 99 -16.22 12.43 6.41
N LEU A 100 -17.18 11.50 6.37
CA LEU A 100 -17.52 10.68 7.53
C LEU A 100 -16.36 9.80 7.99
N VAL A 101 -15.65 9.17 7.05
CA VAL A 101 -14.45 8.36 7.35
C VAL A 101 -13.34 9.25 7.91
N ALA A 102 -13.11 10.45 7.35
CA ALA A 102 -12.11 11.39 7.85
C ALA A 102 -12.42 11.86 9.28
N ILE A 103 -13.68 12.16 9.58
CA ILE A 103 -14.13 12.49 10.94
C ILE A 103 -13.89 11.31 11.89
N ALA A 104 -14.27 10.09 11.48
CA ALA A 104 -14.04 8.88 12.28
C ALA A 104 -12.54 8.65 12.55
N ILE A 105 -11.66 8.89 11.57
CA ILE A 105 -10.21 8.85 11.75
C ILE A 105 -9.74 9.92 12.73
N GLY A 106 -10.23 11.15 12.65
CA GLY A 106 -9.90 12.23 13.58
C GLY A 106 -10.26 11.90 15.03
N PHE A 107 -11.47 11.39 15.27
CA PHE A 107 -11.89 10.91 16.58
C PHE A 107 -11.08 9.68 17.02
N GLY A 108 -10.86 8.73 16.11
CA GLY A 108 -10.04 7.57 16.35
C GLY A 108 -8.61 7.96 16.76
N ALA A 109 -8.02 8.95 16.09
CA ALA A 109 -6.69 9.47 16.43
C ALA A 109 -6.62 9.94 17.88
N ALA A 110 -7.62 10.67 18.37
CA ALA A 110 -7.68 11.15 19.75
C ALA A 110 -7.79 9.98 20.76
N ILE A 111 -8.56 8.92 20.42
CA ILE A 111 -8.75 7.76 21.30
C ILE A 111 -7.51 6.86 21.33
N ILE A 112 -6.92 6.56 20.16
CA ILE A 112 -5.81 5.61 20.08
C ILE A 112 -4.44 6.23 20.34
N ALA A 113 -4.32 7.57 20.32
CA ALA A 113 -3.01 8.23 20.48
C ALA A 113 -2.30 7.82 21.77
N TRP A 114 -3.02 7.79 22.90
CA TRP A 114 -2.43 7.41 24.17
C TRP A 114 -2.00 5.92 24.23
N PRO A 115 -2.87 4.93 23.97
CA PRO A 115 -2.44 3.53 24.03
C PRO A 115 -1.35 3.19 23.01
N VAL A 116 -1.42 3.73 21.79
CA VAL A 116 -0.37 3.53 20.78
C VAL A 116 0.95 4.17 21.22
N SER A 117 0.91 5.38 21.79
CA SER A 117 2.09 6.06 22.34
C SER A 117 2.78 5.20 23.41
N VAL A 118 2.00 4.62 24.33
CA VAL A 118 2.56 3.78 25.42
C VAL A 118 3.11 2.46 24.88
N VAL A 119 2.36 1.75 24.02
CA VAL A 119 2.75 0.42 23.52
C VAL A 119 4.00 0.48 22.64
N PHE A 120 4.11 1.50 21.80
CA PHE A 120 5.20 1.59 20.82
C PHE A 120 6.28 2.63 21.22
N SER A 121 6.20 3.21 22.41
CA SER A 121 7.12 4.28 22.85
C SER A 121 7.29 5.39 21.79
N ILE A 122 6.16 5.88 21.23
CA ILE A 122 6.10 6.95 20.23
C ILE A 122 5.54 8.21 20.91
N PRO A 123 6.08 9.41 20.68
CA PRO A 123 5.52 10.64 21.22
C PRO A 123 4.04 10.80 20.85
N ILE A 124 3.14 11.02 21.84
CA ILE A 124 1.69 11.07 21.66
C ILE A 124 1.24 12.08 20.59
N VAL A 125 1.95 13.21 20.51
CA VAL A 125 1.66 14.26 19.50
C VAL A 125 1.96 13.73 18.09
N ALA A 126 3.03 12.94 17.92
CA ALA A 126 3.38 12.34 16.63
C ALA A 126 2.32 11.29 16.20
N VAL A 127 1.84 10.46 17.14
CA VAL A 127 0.76 9.51 16.87
C VAL A 127 -0.52 10.24 16.46
N PHE A 128 -0.94 11.23 17.26
CA PHE A 128 -2.16 11.99 16.99
C PHE A 128 -2.10 12.69 15.63
N THR A 129 -1.04 13.46 15.36
CA THR A 129 -0.90 14.21 14.11
C THR A 129 -0.73 13.29 12.90
N GLY A 130 0.05 12.21 13.05
CA GLY A 130 0.20 11.19 12.02
C GLY A 130 -1.12 10.54 11.65
N VAL A 131 -1.87 10.02 12.62
CA VAL A 131 -3.17 9.37 12.36
C VAL A 131 -4.20 10.37 11.85
N ALA A 132 -4.29 11.57 12.43
CA ALA A 132 -5.22 12.62 11.97
C ALA A 132 -4.95 13.03 10.52
N SER A 133 -3.68 13.00 10.06
CA SER A 133 -3.31 13.29 8.67
C SER A 133 -4.04 12.41 7.65
N LEU A 134 -4.39 11.18 8.04
CA LEU A 134 -5.07 10.22 7.18
C LEU A 134 -6.52 10.63 6.86
N GLY A 135 -7.13 11.48 7.69
CA GLY A 135 -8.40 12.11 7.35
C GLY A 135 -8.31 12.92 6.04
N PHE A 136 -7.24 13.69 5.87
CA PHE A 136 -6.98 14.43 4.62
C PHE A 136 -6.65 13.49 3.46
N VAL A 137 -5.90 12.41 3.72
CA VAL A 137 -5.62 11.39 2.71
C VAL A 137 -6.92 10.78 2.18
N VAL A 138 -7.89 10.47 3.04
CA VAL A 138 -9.19 9.90 2.63
C VAL A 138 -9.98 10.90 1.79
N ILE A 139 -9.99 12.18 2.13
CA ILE A 139 -10.64 13.23 1.34
C ILE A 139 -10.01 13.36 -0.04
N GLY A 140 -8.68 13.42 -0.12
CA GLY A 140 -7.94 13.42 -1.39
C GLY A 140 -8.19 12.16 -2.22
N SER A 141 -8.30 11.00 -1.57
CA SER A 141 -8.60 9.72 -2.22
C SER A 141 -9.98 9.69 -2.88
N ALA A 142 -11.00 10.30 -2.27
CA ALA A 142 -12.31 10.43 -2.91
C ALA A 142 -12.24 11.28 -4.18
N ALA A 143 -11.53 12.40 -4.15
CA ALA A 143 -11.31 13.23 -5.34
C ALA A 143 -10.58 12.43 -6.44
N MET A 144 -9.49 11.74 -6.10
CA MET A 144 -8.78 10.87 -7.05
C MET A 144 -9.67 9.75 -7.61
N GLY A 145 -10.53 9.14 -6.79
CA GLY A 145 -11.52 8.16 -7.23
C GLY A 145 -12.54 8.73 -8.23
N ILE A 146 -12.97 9.98 -8.05
CA ILE A 146 -13.83 10.69 -9.01
C ILE A 146 -13.10 10.89 -10.34
N ALA A 147 -11.86 11.38 -10.31
CA ALA A 147 -11.05 11.54 -11.54
C ALA A 147 -10.82 10.21 -12.26
N GLN A 148 -10.54 9.15 -11.51
CA GLN A 148 -10.37 7.80 -12.02
C GLN A 148 -11.67 7.28 -12.68
N GLY A 149 -12.82 7.47 -12.05
CA GLY A 149 -14.12 7.06 -12.59
C GLY A 149 -14.60 7.90 -13.77
N ARG A 150 -14.08 9.14 -13.92
CA ARG A 150 -14.30 10.01 -15.09
C ARG A 150 -13.29 9.76 -16.21
N GLU A 151 -12.31 8.85 -16.00
CA GLU A 151 -11.19 8.59 -16.92
C GLU A 151 -10.28 9.83 -17.16
N GLU A 152 -10.24 10.76 -16.20
CA GLU A 152 -9.41 11.95 -16.24
C GLU A 152 -7.96 11.63 -15.81
N HIS A 153 -7.26 10.77 -16.56
CA HIS A 153 -5.96 10.18 -16.19
C HIS A 153 -4.88 11.21 -15.85
N ILE A 154 -4.82 12.35 -16.56
CA ILE A 154 -3.84 13.40 -16.29
C ILE A 154 -4.11 14.05 -14.93
N LYS A 155 -5.36 14.43 -14.64
CA LYS A 155 -5.73 15.00 -13.33
C LYS A 155 -5.49 14.02 -12.20
N LEU A 156 -5.82 12.75 -12.41
CA LEU A 156 -5.54 11.67 -11.46
C LEU A 156 -4.04 11.58 -11.15
N SER A 157 -3.19 11.55 -12.19
CA SER A 157 -1.73 11.46 -12.05
C SER A 157 -1.14 12.65 -11.30
N VAL A 158 -1.56 13.88 -11.67
CA VAL A 158 -1.12 15.11 -11.00
C VAL A 158 -1.58 15.14 -9.54
N ALA A 159 -2.84 14.79 -9.26
CA ALA A 159 -3.37 14.72 -7.91
C ALA A 159 -2.63 13.68 -7.07
N PHE A 160 -2.29 12.52 -7.64
CA PHE A 160 -1.54 11.47 -6.96
C PHE A 160 -0.11 11.93 -6.60
N ILE A 161 0.61 12.53 -7.55
CA ILE A 161 1.95 13.09 -7.31
C ILE A 161 1.88 14.20 -6.27
N ALA A 162 0.94 15.15 -6.41
CA ALA A 162 0.79 16.26 -5.47
C ALA A 162 0.51 15.77 -4.05
N ASN A 163 -0.40 14.79 -3.88
CA ASN A 163 -0.72 14.23 -2.58
C ASN A 163 0.48 13.52 -1.95
N SER A 164 1.20 12.69 -2.73
CA SER A 164 2.38 11.95 -2.24
C SER A 164 3.55 12.87 -1.94
N ALA A 165 3.86 13.81 -2.85
CA ALA A 165 4.96 14.75 -2.71
C ALA A 165 4.72 15.72 -1.55
N SER A 166 3.51 16.31 -1.42
CA SER A 166 3.19 17.23 -0.33
C SER A 166 3.36 16.55 1.04
N ARG A 167 2.93 15.30 1.19
CA ARG A 167 3.12 14.52 2.41
C ARG A 167 4.60 14.32 2.72
N ALA A 168 5.39 13.93 1.73
CA ALA A 168 6.81 13.68 1.91
C ALA A 168 7.59 14.97 2.20
N ILE A 169 7.33 16.03 1.44
CA ILE A 169 7.96 17.36 1.64
C ILE A 169 7.60 17.89 3.01
N GLY A 170 6.32 17.83 3.41
CA GLY A 170 5.89 18.25 4.75
C GLY A 170 6.63 17.49 5.85
N GLY A 171 6.72 16.15 5.75
CA GLY A 171 7.46 15.34 6.70
C GLY A 171 8.95 15.65 6.73
N ILE A 172 9.60 15.86 5.57
CA ILE A 172 11.00 16.24 5.46
C ILE A 172 11.25 17.62 6.11
N ILE A 173 10.41 18.61 5.80
CA ILE A 173 10.51 19.93 6.46
C ILE A 173 10.37 19.78 7.97
N GLY A 174 9.39 18.98 8.41
CA GLY A 174 9.15 18.75 9.83
C GLY A 174 10.35 18.14 10.55
N VAL A 175 11.00 17.09 9.96
CA VAL A 175 12.18 16.48 10.57
C VAL A 175 13.40 17.39 10.52
N VAL A 176 13.60 18.14 9.44
CA VAL A 176 14.73 19.08 9.32
C VAL A 176 14.64 20.23 10.34
N VAL A 177 13.43 20.76 10.56
CA VAL A 177 13.20 21.91 11.44
C VAL A 177 13.18 21.52 12.92
N LEU A 178 12.48 20.42 13.26
CA LEU A 178 12.28 20.02 14.66
C LEU A 178 13.18 18.86 15.12
N GLN A 179 13.89 18.20 14.22
CA GLN A 179 14.78 17.07 14.47
C GLN A 179 14.17 16.02 15.42
N SER A 180 12.88 15.71 15.21
CA SER A 180 12.10 14.83 16.07
C SER A 180 10.98 14.12 15.33
N VAL A 181 10.50 13.00 15.88
CA VAL A 181 9.34 12.27 15.37
C VAL A 181 8.08 13.14 15.35
N ILE A 182 7.94 14.06 16.32
CA ILE A 182 6.83 15.04 16.36
C ILE A 182 6.88 15.93 15.12
N GLY A 183 8.08 16.40 14.75
CA GLY A 183 8.27 17.22 13.55
C GLY A 183 7.77 16.50 12.28
N VAL A 184 8.10 15.21 12.12
CA VAL A 184 7.63 14.40 11.01
C VAL A 184 6.10 14.28 11.04
N GLY A 185 5.50 13.96 12.19
CA GLY A 185 4.04 13.81 12.33
C GLY A 185 3.27 15.09 11.95
N VAL A 186 3.71 16.24 12.48
CA VAL A 186 3.11 17.56 12.16
C VAL A 186 3.33 17.90 10.69
N GLY A 187 4.54 17.67 10.17
CA GLY A 187 4.86 17.92 8.77
C GLY A 187 4.01 17.09 7.80
N ILE A 188 3.81 15.79 8.11
CA ILE A 188 2.92 14.91 7.35
C ILE A 188 1.48 15.42 7.41
N LEU A 189 0.98 15.87 8.57
CA LEU A 189 -0.36 16.42 8.71
C LEU A 189 -0.59 17.62 7.79
N VAL A 190 0.31 18.59 7.82
CA VAL A 190 0.26 19.78 6.96
C VAL A 190 0.38 19.38 5.48
N GLY A 191 1.34 18.50 5.15
CA GLY A 191 1.53 18.03 3.79
C GLY A 191 0.31 17.30 3.22
N CYS A 192 -0.33 16.43 4.01
CA CYS A 192 -1.56 15.75 3.60
C CYS A 192 -2.73 16.72 3.41
N ALA A 193 -2.86 17.75 4.26
CA ALA A 193 -3.88 18.78 4.10
C ALA A 193 -3.68 19.57 2.79
N VAL A 194 -2.44 19.96 2.47
CA VAL A 194 -2.10 20.64 1.22
C VAL A 194 -2.36 19.72 0.01
N GLY A 195 -1.91 18.46 0.07
CA GLY A 195 -2.13 17.49 -1.02
C GLY A 195 -3.61 17.23 -1.29
N ALA A 196 -4.42 17.07 -0.24
CA ALA A 196 -5.87 16.92 -0.36
C ALA A 196 -6.53 18.17 -0.96
N ALA A 197 -6.11 19.37 -0.55
CA ALA A 197 -6.62 20.62 -1.08
C ALA A 197 -6.32 20.76 -2.59
N ILE A 198 -5.09 20.43 -3.00
CA ILE A 198 -4.70 20.44 -4.43
C ILE A 198 -5.54 19.42 -5.22
N ALA A 199 -5.67 18.19 -4.74
CA ALA A 199 -6.47 17.16 -5.38
C ALA A 199 -7.95 17.60 -5.52
N TYR A 200 -8.52 18.17 -4.46
CA TYR A 200 -9.89 18.65 -4.44
C TYR A 200 -10.12 19.82 -5.42
N GLN A 201 -9.21 20.80 -5.46
CA GLN A 201 -9.29 21.93 -6.38
C GLN A 201 -9.14 21.50 -7.86
N LEU A 202 -8.19 20.62 -8.14
CA LEU A 202 -7.91 20.12 -9.50
C LEU A 202 -9.09 19.35 -10.09
N ILE A 203 -9.75 18.54 -9.28
CA ILE A 203 -10.83 17.65 -9.73
C ILE A 203 -12.18 18.34 -9.61
N SER A 204 -12.31 19.30 -8.70
CA SER A 204 -13.50 20.15 -8.47
C SER A 204 -14.80 19.32 -8.43
N PRO A 205 -14.98 18.43 -7.44
CA PRO A 205 -16.25 17.75 -7.25
C PRO A 205 -17.33 18.77 -6.90
N LYS A 206 -18.43 18.76 -7.68
CA LYS A 206 -19.39 19.89 -7.71
C LYS A 206 -20.55 19.78 -6.72
N THR A 207 -20.68 18.65 -6.03
CA THR A 207 -21.88 18.36 -5.24
C THR A 207 -21.53 17.63 -3.95
N PHE A 208 -22.33 17.91 -2.90
CA PHE A 208 -22.34 17.15 -1.65
C PHE A 208 -23.72 16.50 -1.51
N SER A 209 -23.77 15.18 -1.34
CA SER A 209 -25.07 14.51 -1.15
C SER A 209 -25.47 14.52 0.35
N PRO A 210 -26.71 14.86 0.68
CA PRO A 210 -27.16 14.90 2.09
C PRO A 210 -27.32 13.52 2.71
N LYS A 211 -27.42 12.45 1.90
CA LYS A 211 -27.61 11.07 2.38
C LYS A 211 -26.68 10.10 1.64
N LEU A 212 -26.21 9.06 2.33
CA LEU A 212 -25.59 7.91 1.68
C LEU A 212 -26.68 6.96 1.18
N LYS A 213 -26.47 6.40 0.00
CA LYS A 213 -27.33 5.34 -0.53
C LYS A 213 -27.12 4.06 0.29
N ASP A 214 -28.18 3.28 0.44
CA ASP A 214 -28.09 1.99 1.12
C ASP A 214 -27.06 1.07 0.47
N GLY A 215 -26.32 0.33 1.30
CA GLY A 215 -25.28 -0.59 0.87
C GLY A 215 -23.88 0.02 0.65
N ILE A 216 -23.72 1.34 0.53
CA ILE A 216 -22.38 1.97 0.34
C ILE A 216 -21.44 1.64 1.49
N SER A 217 -21.91 1.74 2.73
CA SER A 217 -21.10 1.45 3.92
C SER A 217 -20.68 -0.02 3.98
N ILE A 218 -21.54 -0.93 3.56
CA ILE A 218 -21.25 -2.38 3.52
C ILE A 218 -20.20 -2.67 2.44
N GLU A 219 -20.37 -2.12 1.24
CA GLU A 219 -19.42 -2.28 0.13
C GLU A 219 -18.04 -1.71 0.48
N PHE A 220 -18.00 -0.50 1.09
CA PHE A 220 -16.79 0.10 1.65
C PHE A 220 -16.14 -0.82 2.67
N GLY A 221 -16.91 -1.33 3.64
CA GLY A 221 -16.42 -2.22 4.69
C GLY A 221 -15.78 -3.50 4.14
N HIS A 222 -16.35 -4.10 3.10
CA HIS A 222 -15.77 -5.29 2.46
C HIS A 222 -14.41 -4.99 1.80
N ILE A 223 -14.31 -3.86 1.07
CA ILE A 223 -13.05 -3.46 0.43
C ILE A 223 -12.01 -3.12 1.50
N ALA A 224 -12.39 -2.30 2.47
CA ALA A 224 -11.50 -1.86 3.55
C ALA A 224 -10.95 -3.04 4.36
N HIS A 225 -11.81 -3.99 4.75
CA HIS A 225 -11.41 -5.19 5.50
C HIS A 225 -10.34 -6.00 4.76
N ALA A 226 -10.52 -6.25 3.45
CA ALA A 226 -9.57 -7.03 2.66
C ALA A 226 -8.20 -6.32 2.54
N LEU A 227 -8.21 -4.99 2.39
CA LEU A 227 -6.98 -4.21 2.31
C LEU A 227 -6.30 -4.06 3.67
N ILE A 228 -7.05 -3.81 4.74
CA ILE A 228 -6.50 -3.71 6.09
C ILE A 228 -5.71 -4.97 6.46
N VAL A 229 -6.28 -6.17 6.27
CA VAL A 229 -5.59 -7.40 6.66
C VAL A 229 -4.31 -7.62 5.84
N LEU A 230 -4.33 -7.31 4.54
CA LEU A 230 -3.16 -7.43 3.68
C LEU A 230 -2.05 -6.46 4.12
N PHE A 231 -2.40 -5.18 4.29
CA PHE A 231 -1.41 -4.17 4.69
C PHE A 231 -0.98 -4.32 6.14
N THR A 232 -1.79 -4.93 7.01
CA THR A 232 -1.35 -5.34 8.34
C THR A 232 -0.30 -6.43 8.23
N LEU A 233 -0.50 -7.48 7.44
CA LEU A 233 0.47 -8.54 7.24
C LEU A 233 1.84 -8.00 6.76
N THR A 234 1.84 -6.99 5.89
CA THR A 234 3.08 -6.40 5.31
C THR A 234 3.71 -5.29 6.17
N ASN A 235 3.18 -4.99 7.34
CA ASN A 235 3.71 -3.94 8.24
C ASN A 235 3.67 -4.34 9.73
N ILE A 236 3.13 -5.52 10.07
CA ILE A 236 3.05 -5.97 11.46
C ILE A 236 4.43 -6.24 12.05
N ASP A 237 5.38 -6.64 11.24
CA ASP A 237 6.76 -6.93 11.58
C ASP A 237 7.45 -5.74 12.23
N VAL A 238 7.39 -4.56 11.61
CA VAL A 238 7.98 -3.34 12.16
C VAL A 238 7.31 -2.91 13.47
N LEU A 239 6.02 -3.18 13.62
CA LEU A 239 5.30 -2.93 14.86
C LEU A 239 5.75 -3.90 15.96
N LEU A 240 5.88 -5.20 15.64
CA LEU A 240 6.39 -6.20 16.57
C LEU A 240 7.85 -5.95 16.93
N ALA A 241 8.68 -5.58 15.97
CA ALA A 241 10.07 -5.20 16.21
C ALA A 241 10.17 -4.04 17.20
N ARG A 242 9.30 -3.03 17.09
CA ARG A 242 9.28 -1.89 18.03
C ARG A 242 8.85 -2.30 19.45
N VAL A 243 7.99 -3.31 19.58
CA VAL A 243 7.52 -3.79 20.90
C VAL A 243 8.53 -4.69 21.60
N PHE A 244 9.23 -5.54 20.83
CA PHE A 244 10.05 -6.60 21.42
C PHE A 244 11.56 -6.34 21.40
N LEU A 245 12.05 -5.58 20.42
CA LEU A 245 13.47 -5.22 20.36
C LEU A 245 13.75 -3.93 21.17
N THR A 246 15.02 -3.69 21.49
CA THR A 246 15.41 -2.40 22.06
C THR A 246 15.12 -1.26 21.09
N GLU A 247 15.01 -0.04 21.61
CA GLU A 247 14.64 1.11 20.80
C GLU A 247 15.61 1.35 19.63
N ASP A 248 16.93 1.23 19.87
CA ASP A 248 17.96 1.38 18.84
C ASP A 248 17.89 0.27 17.79
N VAL A 249 17.75 -1.01 18.21
CA VAL A 249 17.63 -2.16 17.30
C VAL A 249 16.34 -2.08 16.48
N SER A 250 15.26 -1.52 17.03
CA SER A 250 14.04 -1.25 16.26
C SER A 250 14.25 -0.21 15.16
N GLY A 251 15.19 0.72 15.37
CA GLY A 251 15.66 1.67 14.35
C GLY A 251 16.41 0.98 13.22
N GLU A 252 17.33 0.08 13.56
CA GLU A 252 18.01 -0.77 12.56
C GLU A 252 17.00 -1.59 11.76
N TYR A 253 16.05 -2.25 12.44
CA TYR A 253 14.95 -2.97 11.79
C TYR A 253 14.20 -2.09 10.80
N SER A 254 13.88 -0.87 11.19
CA SER A 254 13.15 0.09 10.35
C SER A 254 13.92 0.48 9.08
N VAL A 255 15.26 0.56 9.13
CA VAL A 255 16.10 0.75 7.92
C VAL A 255 16.05 -0.50 7.04
N GLY A 256 16.13 -1.70 7.63
CA GLY A 256 15.98 -2.95 6.90
C GLY A 256 14.64 -3.03 6.15
N VAL A 257 13.55 -2.63 6.79
CA VAL A 257 12.21 -2.56 6.18
C VAL A 257 12.16 -1.62 4.96
N LEU A 258 12.99 -0.57 4.88
CA LEU A 258 13.08 0.24 3.65
C LEU A 258 13.58 -0.61 2.48
N LEU A 259 14.58 -1.46 2.70
CA LEU A 259 15.06 -2.39 1.67
C LEU A 259 13.98 -3.42 1.31
N ALA A 260 13.29 -3.99 2.30
CA ALA A 260 12.18 -4.90 2.07
C ALA A 260 11.08 -4.26 1.20
N LYS A 261 10.71 -3.01 1.49
CA LYS A 261 9.73 -2.27 0.69
C LYS A 261 10.20 -1.99 -0.73
N ILE A 262 11.48 -1.69 -0.96
CA ILE A 262 12.04 -1.56 -2.31
C ILE A 262 11.92 -2.88 -3.07
N ALA A 263 12.31 -3.99 -2.45
CA ALA A 263 12.21 -5.32 -3.04
C ALA A 263 10.75 -5.73 -3.32
N PHE A 264 9.82 -5.32 -2.47
CA PHE A 264 8.38 -5.52 -2.64
C PHE A 264 7.79 -4.73 -3.81
N PHE A 265 8.16 -3.44 -3.96
CA PHE A 265 7.55 -2.57 -4.96
C PHE A 265 8.21 -2.65 -6.34
N LEU A 266 9.46 -3.07 -6.45
CA LEU A 266 10.15 -3.15 -7.73
C LEU A 266 9.45 -4.10 -8.73
N PRO A 267 8.93 -5.29 -8.32
CA PRO A 267 8.15 -6.16 -9.21
C PRO A 267 6.77 -5.61 -9.59
N ASN A 268 6.24 -4.58 -8.91
CA ASN A 268 4.90 -4.06 -9.22
C ASN A 268 4.74 -3.58 -10.66
N ALA A 269 5.79 -3.08 -11.28
CA ALA A 269 5.77 -2.72 -12.70
C ALA A 269 5.43 -3.93 -13.59
N ILE A 270 5.92 -5.13 -13.22
CA ILE A 270 5.64 -6.39 -13.92
C ILE A 270 4.16 -6.75 -13.77
N ILE A 271 3.65 -6.62 -12.55
CA ILE A 271 2.24 -6.92 -12.22
C ILE A 271 1.31 -6.00 -13.01
N ILE A 272 1.57 -4.69 -13.03
CA ILE A 272 0.75 -3.70 -13.75
C ILE A 272 0.65 -4.05 -15.24
N VAL A 273 1.75 -4.44 -15.87
CA VAL A 273 1.80 -4.79 -17.30
C VAL A 273 1.09 -6.11 -17.60
N LEU A 274 1.20 -7.10 -16.71
CA LEU A 274 0.65 -8.43 -16.91
C LEU A 274 -0.78 -8.59 -16.38
N PHE A 275 -1.23 -7.73 -15.46
CA PHE A 275 -2.56 -7.81 -14.84
C PHE A 275 -3.73 -7.92 -15.83
N PRO A 276 -3.81 -7.13 -16.92
CA PRO A 276 -4.88 -7.27 -17.92
C PRO A 276 -4.90 -8.65 -18.60
N LYS A 277 -3.74 -9.28 -18.73
CA LYS A 277 -3.60 -10.64 -19.30
C LYS A 277 -3.95 -11.73 -18.30
N MET A 278 -3.85 -11.44 -17.00
CA MET A 278 -4.23 -12.36 -15.92
C MET A 278 -5.74 -12.41 -15.70
N SER A 279 -6.46 -11.34 -15.99
CA SER A 279 -7.93 -11.24 -15.84
C SER A 279 -8.73 -11.75 -17.05
N GLY A 280 -8.10 -11.97 -18.20
CA GLY A 280 -8.72 -12.56 -19.40
C GLY A 280 -8.43 -14.06 -19.51
N GLY A 281 -9.28 -14.84 -20.17
CA GLY A 281 -9.27 -16.32 -20.23
C GLY A 281 -7.95 -17.09 -20.54
N GLY A 282 -6.79 -16.43 -20.48
CA GLY A 282 -5.45 -17.01 -20.54
C GLY A 282 -4.69 -16.97 -19.21
N SER A 283 -5.40 -16.91 -18.12
CA SER A 283 -5.00 -16.49 -16.78
C SER A 283 -3.80 -17.22 -16.17
N HIS A 284 -3.69 -18.55 -16.30
CA HIS A 284 -2.65 -19.31 -15.60
C HIS A 284 -1.24 -19.06 -16.13
N ARG A 285 -1.07 -19.03 -17.46
CA ARG A 285 0.27 -18.75 -18.04
C ARG A 285 0.77 -17.36 -17.64
N ALA A 286 -0.12 -16.37 -17.62
CA ALA A 286 0.23 -15.01 -17.19
C ALA A 286 0.59 -14.96 -15.70
N LEU A 287 -0.12 -15.70 -14.84
CA LEU A 287 0.19 -15.83 -13.41
C LEU A 287 1.57 -16.46 -13.20
N TYR A 288 1.87 -17.58 -13.86
CA TYR A 288 3.20 -18.23 -13.74
C TYR A 288 4.34 -17.35 -14.25
N ILE A 289 4.12 -16.61 -15.35
CA ILE A 289 5.13 -15.67 -15.87
C ILE A 289 5.33 -14.53 -14.88
N ALA A 290 4.25 -13.93 -14.35
CA ALA A 290 4.35 -12.85 -13.36
C ALA A 290 5.08 -13.31 -12.11
N THR A 291 4.74 -14.49 -11.58
CA THR A 291 5.40 -15.08 -10.41
C THR A 291 6.86 -15.37 -10.68
N GLY A 292 7.18 -15.97 -11.83
CA GLY A 292 8.57 -16.29 -12.21
C GLY A 292 9.44 -15.04 -12.35
N LEU A 293 8.92 -13.99 -13.01
CA LEU A 293 9.63 -12.72 -13.14
C LEU A 293 9.79 -12.01 -11.78
N THR A 294 8.76 -12.03 -10.94
CA THR A 294 8.83 -11.48 -9.56
C THR A 294 9.88 -12.23 -8.73
N ALA A 295 9.89 -13.56 -8.78
CA ALA A 295 10.88 -14.38 -8.10
C ALA A 295 12.31 -14.10 -8.61
N MET A 296 12.49 -13.96 -9.92
CA MET A 296 13.79 -13.64 -10.53
C MET A 296 14.32 -12.29 -10.05
N VAL A 297 13.49 -11.25 -10.06
CA VAL A 297 13.85 -9.92 -9.54
C VAL A 297 14.18 -10.01 -8.05
N GLY A 298 13.37 -10.76 -7.27
CA GLY A 298 13.62 -10.97 -5.85
C GLY A 298 14.96 -11.65 -5.58
N VAL A 299 15.31 -12.69 -6.34
CA VAL A 299 16.62 -13.35 -6.24
C VAL A 299 17.76 -12.38 -6.55
N VAL A 300 17.65 -11.59 -7.60
CA VAL A 300 18.68 -10.59 -7.96
C VAL A 300 18.90 -9.59 -6.84
N ILE A 301 17.81 -9.02 -6.26
CA ILE A 301 17.92 -8.05 -5.17
C ILE A 301 18.52 -8.70 -3.92
N THR A 302 18.08 -9.92 -3.58
CA THR A 302 18.60 -10.67 -2.42
C THR A 302 20.09 -10.94 -2.58
N LEU A 303 20.54 -11.44 -3.75
CA LEU A 303 21.94 -11.66 -4.03
C LEU A 303 22.77 -10.37 -3.99
N ALA A 304 22.26 -9.28 -4.59
CA ALA A 304 22.91 -7.97 -4.49
C ALA A 304 23.05 -7.52 -3.03
N SER A 305 22.07 -7.81 -2.18
CA SER A 305 22.09 -7.48 -0.76
C SER A 305 23.06 -8.35 0.05
N VAL A 306 23.31 -9.60 -0.37
CA VAL A 306 24.38 -10.45 0.23
C VAL A 306 25.76 -9.83 0.00
N PHE A 307 26.04 -9.38 -1.23
CA PHE A 307 27.38 -8.89 -1.59
C PHE A 307 27.60 -7.40 -1.26
N ALA A 308 26.55 -6.60 -1.31
CA ALA A 308 26.62 -5.14 -1.15
C ALA A 308 25.73 -4.60 -0.01
N GLY A 309 25.35 -5.44 0.97
CA GLY A 309 24.41 -5.08 2.03
C GLY A 309 24.82 -3.85 2.81
N GLY A 310 26.09 -3.75 3.23
CA GLY A 310 26.61 -2.58 3.96
C GLY A 310 26.54 -1.28 3.13
N LEU A 311 26.78 -1.35 1.81
CA LEU A 311 26.64 -0.21 0.91
C LEU A 311 25.16 0.19 0.77
N ILE A 312 24.28 -0.78 0.55
CA ILE A 312 22.84 -0.56 0.38
C ILE A 312 22.25 0.07 1.65
N ILE A 313 22.50 -0.52 2.82
CA ILE A 313 22.06 0.01 4.11
C ILE A 313 22.64 1.39 4.37
N GLY A 314 23.91 1.61 4.06
CA GLY A 314 24.56 2.93 4.18
C GLY A 314 23.92 3.99 3.28
N ILE A 315 23.43 3.62 2.09
CA ILE A 315 22.66 4.50 1.20
C ILE A 315 21.26 4.77 1.77
N LEU A 316 20.60 3.79 2.35
CA LEU A 316 19.23 3.92 2.86
C LEU A 316 19.17 4.67 4.21
N GLY A 317 19.97 4.25 5.19
CA GLY A 317 19.92 4.75 6.56
C GLY A 317 21.06 5.69 6.95
N GLY A 318 22.19 5.62 6.25
CA GLY A 318 23.42 6.33 6.64
C GLY A 318 24.45 5.41 7.30
N SER A 319 25.59 6.00 7.69
CA SER A 319 26.74 5.24 8.21
C SER A 319 26.46 4.57 9.56
N GLN A 320 25.53 5.11 10.35
CA GLN A 320 25.18 4.60 11.67
C GLN A 320 24.50 3.22 11.64
N TYR A 321 23.98 2.79 10.50
CA TYR A 321 23.29 1.50 10.33
C TYR A 321 24.08 0.46 9.52
N LYS A 322 25.37 0.73 9.22
CA LYS A 322 26.18 -0.16 8.35
C LYS A 322 26.33 -1.59 8.88
N ASP A 323 26.29 -1.76 10.19
CA ASP A 323 26.42 -3.08 10.83
C ASP A 323 25.25 -4.02 10.49
N LEU A 324 24.05 -3.48 10.20
CA LEU A 324 22.93 -4.24 9.66
C LEU A 324 23.21 -4.83 8.27
N GLY A 325 24.29 -4.40 7.60
CA GLY A 325 24.64 -4.86 6.24
C GLY A 325 24.77 -6.37 6.11
N GLY A 326 25.17 -7.08 7.18
CA GLY A 326 25.23 -8.54 7.21
C GLY A 326 23.85 -9.22 7.13
N GLU A 327 22.80 -8.55 7.59
CA GLU A 327 21.42 -9.05 7.61
C GLU A 327 20.55 -8.45 6.48
N ALA A 328 21.07 -7.55 5.67
CA ALA A 328 20.33 -6.83 4.61
C ALA A 328 19.62 -7.79 3.63
N TRP A 329 20.23 -8.92 3.32
CA TRP A 329 19.66 -9.93 2.42
C TRP A 329 18.38 -10.56 2.97
N LEU A 330 18.20 -10.63 4.30
CA LEU A 330 16.97 -11.13 4.93
C LEU A 330 15.79 -10.21 4.60
N PHE A 331 15.98 -8.89 4.69
CA PHE A 331 14.98 -7.89 4.35
C PHE A 331 14.67 -7.87 2.86
N ALA A 332 15.68 -8.05 2.00
CA ALA A 332 15.47 -8.20 0.56
C ALA A 332 14.64 -9.45 0.24
N LEU A 333 14.89 -10.56 0.93
CA LEU A 333 14.13 -11.80 0.80
C LEU A 333 12.69 -11.63 1.32
N GLU A 334 12.50 -10.93 2.43
CA GLU A 334 11.20 -10.59 3.00
C GLU A 334 10.34 -9.81 2.01
N GLY A 335 10.86 -8.70 1.47
CA GLY A 335 10.16 -7.89 0.47
C GLY A 335 9.82 -8.69 -0.79
N SER A 336 10.74 -9.58 -1.22
CA SER A 336 10.52 -10.47 -2.36
C SER A 336 9.41 -11.50 -2.08
N ALA A 337 9.37 -12.07 -0.86
CA ALA A 337 8.31 -12.97 -0.44
C ALA A 337 6.94 -12.28 -0.40
N PHE A 338 6.87 -11.05 0.11
CA PHE A 338 5.65 -10.23 0.06
C PHE A 338 5.22 -9.92 -1.37
N ALA A 339 6.14 -9.65 -2.29
CA ALA A 339 5.82 -9.44 -3.70
C ALA A 339 5.18 -10.69 -4.34
N LEU A 340 5.64 -11.89 -4.01
CA LEU A 340 5.04 -13.15 -4.47
C LEU A 340 3.62 -13.34 -3.90
N VAL A 341 3.42 -13.07 -2.61
CA VAL A 341 2.08 -13.06 -1.98
C VAL A 341 1.14 -12.09 -2.72
N GLN A 342 1.63 -10.89 -3.05
CA GLN A 342 0.84 -9.87 -3.73
C GLN A 342 0.39 -10.30 -5.14
N VAL A 343 1.27 -10.92 -5.93
CA VAL A 343 0.92 -11.45 -7.27
C VAL A 343 -0.24 -12.43 -7.18
N LEU A 344 -0.17 -13.38 -6.23
CA LEU A 344 -1.21 -14.37 -6.00
C LEU A 344 -2.51 -13.75 -5.50
N LEU A 345 -2.42 -12.79 -4.58
CA LEU A 345 -3.61 -12.08 -4.08
C LEU A 345 -4.32 -11.31 -5.16
N TYR A 346 -3.62 -10.60 -6.04
CA TYR A 346 -4.26 -9.87 -7.15
C TYR A 346 -4.99 -10.81 -8.10
N SER A 347 -4.44 -11.99 -8.39
CA SER A 347 -5.14 -12.97 -9.23
C SER A 347 -6.43 -13.48 -8.56
N ARG A 348 -6.42 -13.64 -7.23
CA ARG A 348 -7.57 -14.12 -6.45
C ARG A 348 -8.64 -13.05 -6.20
N LEU A 349 -8.22 -11.80 -5.97
CA LEU A 349 -9.14 -10.67 -5.86
C LEU A 349 -9.89 -10.45 -7.17
N ALA A 350 -9.23 -10.64 -8.32
CA ALA A 350 -9.89 -10.62 -9.62
C ALA A 350 -10.96 -11.71 -9.74
N ALA A 351 -10.77 -12.87 -9.10
CA ALA A 351 -11.73 -13.98 -9.03
C ALA A 351 -12.78 -13.87 -7.89
N GLN A 352 -12.76 -12.78 -7.09
CA GLN A 352 -13.64 -12.55 -5.93
C GLN A 352 -13.60 -13.70 -4.88
N ASP A 353 -12.46 -14.36 -4.71
CA ASP A 353 -12.31 -15.51 -3.81
C ASP A 353 -12.14 -15.07 -2.35
N ARG A 354 -13.18 -15.26 -1.54
CA ARG A 354 -13.15 -14.98 -0.09
C ARG A 354 -12.13 -15.81 0.69
N ARG A 355 -11.74 -17.00 0.18
CA ARG A 355 -10.76 -17.89 0.83
C ARG A 355 -9.37 -17.26 0.87
N ALA A 356 -9.05 -16.42 -0.10
CA ALA A 356 -7.78 -15.69 -0.12
C ALA A 356 -7.65 -14.74 1.09
N VAL A 357 -8.70 -14.01 1.41
CA VAL A 357 -8.71 -13.10 2.59
C VAL A 357 -8.57 -13.89 3.89
N LEU A 358 -9.24 -15.05 4.02
CA LEU A 358 -9.10 -15.92 5.18
C LEU A 358 -7.69 -16.50 5.33
N ALA A 359 -7.03 -16.84 4.21
CA ALA A 359 -5.63 -17.31 4.24
C ALA A 359 -4.68 -16.20 4.73
N VAL A 360 -4.89 -14.93 4.34
CA VAL A 360 -4.10 -13.80 4.85
C VAL A 360 -4.34 -13.59 6.35
N TRP A 361 -5.58 -13.69 6.84
CA TRP A 361 -5.88 -13.66 8.27
C TRP A 361 -5.15 -14.78 9.02
N GLY A 362 -5.21 -16.01 8.49
CA GLY A 362 -4.48 -17.14 9.06
C GLY A 362 -2.98 -16.89 9.13
N ALA A 363 -2.38 -16.39 8.06
CA ALA A 363 -0.96 -16.03 8.02
C ALA A 363 -0.60 -14.93 9.04
N LEU A 364 -1.43 -13.88 9.15
CA LEU A 364 -1.23 -12.81 10.12
C LEU A 364 -1.27 -13.32 11.56
N ILE A 365 -2.25 -14.17 11.90
CA ILE A 365 -2.38 -14.76 13.24
C ILE A 365 -1.17 -15.65 13.53
N VAL A 366 -0.79 -16.55 12.60
CA VAL A 366 0.34 -17.45 12.75
C VAL A 366 1.64 -16.67 12.94
N LEU A 367 1.89 -15.65 12.11
CA LEU A 367 3.06 -14.78 12.23
C LEU A 367 3.11 -14.11 13.60
N THR A 368 2.01 -13.47 14.00
CA THR A 368 1.92 -12.77 15.28
C THR A 368 2.19 -13.74 16.46
N VAL A 369 1.59 -14.93 16.44
CA VAL A 369 1.80 -15.95 17.49
C VAL A 369 3.26 -16.42 17.52
N ILE A 370 3.87 -16.72 16.36
CA ILE A 370 5.26 -17.15 16.28
C ILE A 370 6.19 -16.10 16.88
N VAL A 371 6.03 -14.83 16.50
CA VAL A 371 6.88 -13.75 17.00
C VAL A 371 6.64 -13.51 18.47
N VAL A 372 5.39 -13.33 18.91
CA VAL A 372 5.05 -13.00 20.30
C VAL A 372 5.48 -14.08 21.28
N VAL A 373 5.39 -15.37 20.88
CA VAL A 373 5.62 -16.49 21.82
C VAL A 373 7.08 -16.98 21.80
N TRP A 374 7.73 -16.99 20.61
CA TRP A 374 9.01 -17.70 20.46
C TRP A 374 10.14 -16.91 19.80
N ARG A 375 9.86 -16.02 18.84
CA ARG A 375 10.88 -15.50 17.93
C ARG A 375 10.91 -13.97 17.89
N HIS A 376 11.28 -13.37 19.02
CA HIS A 376 11.30 -11.91 19.18
C HIS A 376 12.59 -11.34 19.76
N ASN A 377 13.63 -12.19 19.91
CA ASN A 377 14.86 -11.75 20.61
C ASN A 377 15.88 -11.06 19.68
N SER A 378 15.74 -11.17 18.37
CA SER A 378 16.66 -10.57 17.38
C SER A 378 15.95 -10.17 16.11
N VAL A 379 16.60 -9.26 15.35
CA VAL A 379 16.17 -8.85 14.00
C VAL A 379 15.97 -10.07 13.11
N ALA A 380 16.95 -10.96 13.05
CA ALA A 380 16.92 -12.15 12.21
C ALA A 380 15.76 -13.10 12.57
N GLU A 381 15.40 -13.23 13.86
CA GLU A 381 14.26 -14.06 14.27
C GLU A 381 12.93 -13.54 13.74
N ILE A 382 12.69 -12.23 13.84
CA ILE A 382 11.46 -11.62 13.35
C ILE A 382 11.39 -11.72 11.83
N VAL A 383 12.43 -11.27 11.11
CA VAL A 383 12.46 -11.26 9.63
C VAL A 383 12.32 -12.67 9.05
N THR A 384 13.05 -13.66 9.58
CA THR A 384 12.94 -15.04 9.10
C THR A 384 11.54 -15.64 9.35
N SER A 385 10.86 -15.24 10.43
CA SER A 385 9.48 -15.66 10.67
C SER A 385 8.53 -15.07 9.63
N VAL A 386 8.70 -13.79 9.29
CA VAL A 386 7.93 -13.14 8.22
C VAL A 386 8.15 -13.82 6.88
N VAL A 387 9.41 -14.08 6.52
CA VAL A 387 9.77 -14.79 5.28
C VAL A 387 9.12 -16.18 5.23
N ALA A 388 9.24 -16.95 6.30
CA ALA A 388 8.69 -18.31 6.36
C ALA A 388 7.15 -18.32 6.18
N VAL A 389 6.44 -17.43 6.90
CA VAL A 389 4.98 -17.33 6.80
C VAL A 389 4.55 -16.82 5.43
N SER A 390 5.26 -15.85 4.85
CA SER A 390 4.95 -15.31 3.51
C SER A 390 5.17 -16.33 2.41
N LEU A 391 6.25 -17.13 2.48
CA LEU A 391 6.48 -18.22 1.56
C LEU A 391 5.45 -19.36 1.72
N ALA A 392 5.08 -19.70 2.97
CA ALA A 392 4.02 -20.67 3.22
C ALA A 392 2.67 -20.18 2.65
N LEU A 393 2.33 -18.91 2.82
CA LEU A 393 1.14 -18.29 2.23
C LEU A 393 1.18 -18.34 0.69
N THR A 394 2.35 -18.11 0.09
CA THR A 394 2.55 -18.24 -1.36
C THR A 394 2.25 -19.66 -1.83
N VAL A 395 2.78 -20.67 -1.14
CA VAL A 395 2.52 -22.10 -1.45
C VAL A 395 1.03 -22.43 -1.32
N VAL A 396 0.39 -22.00 -0.22
CA VAL A 396 -1.06 -22.17 -0.02
C VAL A 396 -1.84 -21.51 -1.16
N GLY A 397 -1.46 -20.30 -1.59
CA GLY A 397 -2.06 -19.63 -2.72
C GLY A 397 -2.01 -20.45 -4.01
N PHE A 398 -0.86 -21.07 -4.33
CA PHE A 398 -0.72 -21.96 -5.50
C PHE A 398 -1.55 -23.25 -5.38
N ILE A 399 -1.60 -23.85 -4.20
CA ILE A 399 -2.42 -25.06 -3.98
C ILE A 399 -3.90 -24.76 -4.20
N LEU A 400 -4.37 -23.64 -3.67
CA LEU A 400 -5.76 -23.19 -3.86
C LEU A 400 -6.05 -22.89 -5.34
N ASP A 401 -5.08 -22.35 -6.09
CA ASP A 401 -5.20 -22.09 -7.51
C ASP A 401 -5.39 -23.39 -8.33
N ARG A 402 -4.58 -24.38 -8.07
CA ARG A 402 -4.67 -25.69 -8.76
C ARG A 402 -6.00 -26.39 -8.51
N ARG A 403 -6.56 -26.33 -7.29
CA ARG A 403 -7.81 -27.02 -6.94
C ARG A 403 -9.03 -26.45 -7.66
N GLN A 404 -9.09 -25.15 -7.89
CA GLN A 404 -10.19 -24.53 -8.64
C GLN A 404 -10.18 -25.00 -10.12
N ASN A 405 -9.00 -25.19 -10.70
CA ASN A 405 -8.86 -25.65 -12.09
C ASN A 405 -9.32 -27.08 -12.32
N VAL A 406 -9.13 -27.96 -11.33
CA VAL A 406 -9.62 -29.33 -11.41
C VAL A 406 -11.16 -29.36 -11.40
N GLN A 407 -11.81 -28.47 -10.65
CA GLN A 407 -13.28 -28.41 -10.58
C GLN A 407 -13.92 -27.82 -11.84
N VAL A 408 -13.26 -26.90 -12.54
CA VAL A 408 -13.79 -26.30 -13.80
C VAL A 408 -13.63 -27.25 -14.99
N ASN A 409 -12.65 -28.16 -14.94
CA ASN A 409 -12.35 -29.10 -16.03
C ASN A 409 -12.96 -30.50 -15.85
N LEU A 410 -13.81 -30.73 -14.85
CA LEU A 410 -14.58 -31.97 -14.78
C LEU A 410 -15.70 -31.91 -15.84
N PRO A 411 -15.79 -32.89 -16.77
CA PRO A 411 -16.87 -32.95 -17.74
C PRO A 411 -18.21 -33.05 -17.01
N ILE A 412 -19.25 -32.36 -17.52
CA ILE A 412 -20.62 -32.38 -17.01
C ILE A 412 -21.29 -33.76 -17.27
N GLU A 413 -20.55 -34.83 -17.46
CA GLU A 413 -21.05 -36.16 -17.83
C GLU A 413 -21.33 -37.11 -16.66
N ALA A 414 -21.58 -36.61 -15.45
CA ALA A 414 -21.93 -37.49 -14.32
C ALA A 414 -23.18 -37.01 -13.56
N ALA A 415 -24.22 -36.57 -14.28
CA ALA A 415 -25.52 -36.28 -13.68
C ALA A 415 -26.65 -36.63 -14.67
N GLU A 416 -26.76 -37.91 -15.05
CA GLU A 416 -27.95 -38.59 -15.51
C GLU A 416 -28.15 -39.90 -14.72
#